data_0257283ee34fe809449b3e7fbbf5e37f
#
_entry.id   0257283ee34fe809449b3e7fbbf5e37f
#
_cell.length_a   1.000
_cell.length_b   1.000
_cell.length_c   1.000
_cell.angle_alpha   90.00
_cell.angle_beta   90.00
_cell.angle_gamma   90.00
#
_symmetry.space_group_name_H-M   'P 1'
#
loop_
_entity.id
_entity.type
_entity.pdbx_description
1 polymer ?
#
loop_
_entity_poly.entity_id
_entity_poly.type
_entity_poly.pdbx_seq_one_letter_code
_entity_poly.pdbx_strand_id
1 'polypeptide(L)' 'MDKEKEIKAYLDGELLPDTRMKYEIAEEMGLLDRVLSDGWKSLSAKETGRIGGLMTKRK' A
#
# COMPACT_ATOMS: atom_id res chain seq x y z
N MET A 1 11.05 8.21 -4.03
CA MET A 1 10.25 7.97 -5.24
C MET A 1 8.99 8.81 -5.21
N ASP A 2 8.59 9.32 -6.32
CA ASP A 2 7.38 10.14 -6.43
C ASP A 2 6.14 9.26 -6.17
N LYS A 3 5.25 9.77 -5.31
CA LYS A 3 4.00 9.08 -4.96
C LYS A 3 3.17 8.76 -6.22
N GLU A 4 3.09 9.70 -7.13
CA GLU A 4 2.29 9.53 -8.35
C GLU A 4 2.84 8.43 -9.24
N LYS A 5 4.16 8.31 -9.32
CA LYS A 5 4.78 7.25 -10.11
C LYS A 5 4.52 5.88 -9.51
N GLU A 6 4.58 5.77 -8.20
CA GLU A 6 4.32 4.51 -7.52
C GLU A 6 2.88 4.07 -7.69
N ILE A 7 1.93 5.00 -7.53
CA ILE A 7 0.52 4.69 -7.71
C ILE A 7 0.24 4.26 -9.15
N LYS A 8 0.82 4.97 -10.10
CA LYS A 8 0.65 4.63 -11.51
C LYS A 8 1.22 3.25 -11.82
N ALA A 9 2.39 2.93 -11.26
CA ALA A 9 3.00 1.62 -11.44
C ALA A 9 2.13 0.51 -10.86
N TYR A 10 1.49 0.76 -9.72
CA TYR A 10 0.56 -0.18 -9.13
C TYR A 10 -0.63 -0.44 -10.06
N LEU A 11 -1.23 0.62 -10.59
CA LEU A 11 -2.38 0.51 -11.49
C LEU A 11 -2.02 -0.19 -12.80
N ASP A 12 -0.80 -0.02 -13.27
CA ASP A 12 -0.29 -0.66 -14.49
C ASP A 12 0.26 -2.06 -14.23
N GLY A 13 0.34 -2.49 -12.98
CA GLY A 13 0.86 -3.81 -12.61
C GLY A 13 2.37 -3.93 -12.69
N GLU A 14 3.10 -2.83 -12.62
CA GLU A 14 4.56 -2.79 -12.76
C GLU A 14 5.31 -2.82 -11.44
N LEU A 15 4.60 -2.85 -10.30
CA LEU A 15 5.24 -2.83 -9.00
C LEU A 15 5.90 -4.17 -8.67
N LEU A 16 6.95 -4.08 -7.85
CA LEU A 16 7.59 -5.26 -7.29
C LEU A 16 6.57 -6.03 -6.43
N PRO A 17 6.70 -7.36 -6.31
CA PRO A 17 5.74 -8.18 -5.56
C PRO A 17 5.49 -7.70 -4.14
N ASP A 18 6.53 -7.29 -3.42
CA ASP A 18 6.38 -6.83 -2.04
C ASP A 18 5.57 -5.53 -1.97
N THR A 19 5.86 -4.58 -2.84
CA THR A 19 5.15 -3.31 -2.88
C THR A 19 3.70 -3.52 -3.31
N ARG A 20 3.49 -4.40 -4.27
CA ARG A 20 2.14 -4.73 -4.73
C ARG A 20 1.30 -5.33 -3.60
N MET A 21 1.90 -6.23 -2.82
CA MET A 21 1.22 -6.85 -1.69
C MET A 21 0.77 -5.80 -0.67
N LYS A 22 1.59 -4.79 -0.45
CA LYS A 22 1.27 -3.68 0.45
C LYS A 22 -0.01 -2.97 0.02
N TYR A 23 -0.14 -2.69 -1.27
CA TYR A 23 -1.35 -2.06 -1.80
C TYR A 23 -2.56 -2.99 -1.71
N GLU A 24 -2.38 -4.28 -1.97
CA GLU A 24 -3.45 -5.24 -1.87
C GLU A 24 -3.99 -5.34 -0.45
N ILE A 25 -3.10 -5.33 0.53
CA ILE A 25 -3.49 -5.36 1.94
C ILE A 25 -4.23 -4.08 2.32
N ALA A 26 -3.77 -2.93 1.84
CA ALA A 26 -4.45 -1.66 2.09
C ALA A 26 -5.87 -1.69 1.53
N GLU A 27 -6.05 -2.29 0.36
CA GLU A 27 -7.38 -2.44 -0.24
C GLU A 27 -8.29 -3.30 0.63
N GLU A 28 -7.78 -4.42 1.12
CA GLU A 28 -8.56 -5.31 2.00
C GLU A 28 -8.96 -4.63 3.30
N MET A 29 -8.13 -3.72 3.80
CA MET A 29 -8.41 -2.97 5.01
C MET A 29 -9.30 -1.74 4.76
N GLY A 30 -9.62 -1.47 3.50
CA GLY A 30 -10.41 -0.29 3.15
C GLY A 30 -9.62 1.01 3.21
N LEU A 31 -8.30 0.93 3.15
CA LEU A 31 -7.43 2.09 3.24
C LEU A 31 -6.86 2.54 1.90
N LEU A 32 -7.09 1.75 0.85
CA LEU A 32 -6.50 2.05 -0.45
C LEU A 32 -6.89 3.43 -0.99
N ASP A 33 -8.15 3.81 -0.86
CA ASP A 33 -8.61 5.12 -1.31
C ASP A 33 -7.82 6.24 -0.64
N ARG A 34 -7.56 6.09 0.65
CA ARG A 34 -6.79 7.08 1.41
C ARG A 34 -5.34 7.13 0.93
N VAL A 35 -4.75 5.95 0.65
CA VAL A 35 -3.39 5.87 0.12
C VAL A 35 -3.31 6.54 -1.25
N LEU A 36 -4.27 6.30 -2.13
CA LEU A 36 -4.27 6.87 -3.46
C LEU A 36 -4.49 8.39 -3.44
N SER A 37 -5.29 8.89 -2.51
CA SER A 37 -5.58 10.32 -2.40
C SER A 37 -4.48 11.08 -1.68
N ASP A 38 -4.06 10.59 -0.51
CA ASP A 38 -3.16 11.32 0.37
C ASP A 38 -1.80 10.67 0.57
N GLY A 39 -1.64 9.45 0.08
CA GLY A 39 -0.39 8.70 0.23
C GLY A 39 -0.32 7.95 1.56
N TRP A 40 0.75 7.20 1.73
CA TRP A 40 0.95 6.38 2.92
C TRP A 40 1.05 7.22 4.20
N LYS A 41 1.40 8.48 4.07
CA LYS A 41 1.50 9.41 5.21
C LYS A 41 0.17 9.63 5.91
N SER A 42 -0.94 9.42 5.22
CA SER A 42 -2.27 9.62 5.78
C SER A 42 -2.66 8.54 6.77
N LEU A 43 -1.93 7.43 6.78
CA LEU A 43 -2.23 6.31 7.66
C LEU A 43 -1.57 6.52 9.02
N SER A 44 -2.26 6.08 10.09
CA SER A 44 -1.69 6.12 11.42
C SER A 44 -0.60 5.06 11.57
N ALA A 45 0.24 5.19 12.61
CA ALA A 45 1.26 4.20 12.89
C ALA A 45 0.66 2.82 13.12
N LYS A 46 -0.52 2.77 13.74
CA LYS A 46 -1.24 1.53 13.98
C LYS A 46 -1.65 0.85 12.68
N GLU A 47 -2.18 1.62 11.74
CA GLU A 47 -2.59 1.10 10.43
C GLU A 47 -1.39 0.62 9.63
N THR A 48 -0.33 1.42 9.62
CA THR A 48 0.90 1.06 8.92
C THR A 48 1.53 -0.21 9.49
N GLY A 49 1.57 -0.32 10.82
CA GLY A 49 2.08 -1.50 11.49
C GLY A 49 1.29 -2.75 11.17
N ARG A 50 -0.03 -2.61 11.07
CA ARG A 50 -0.91 -3.73 10.74
C ARG A 50 -0.64 -4.23 9.32
N ILE A 51 -0.46 -3.31 8.38
CA ILE A 51 -0.13 -3.67 7.00
C ILE A 51 1.19 -4.44 6.97
N GLY A 52 2.21 -3.94 7.68
CA GLY A 52 3.49 -4.62 7.76
C GLY A 52 3.39 -6.01 8.32
N GLY A 53 2.60 -6.18 9.39
CA GLY A 53 2.38 -7.49 10.00
C GLY A 53 1.71 -8.47 9.05
N LEU A 54 0.71 -8.00 8.29
CA LEU A 54 0.02 -8.84 7.32
C LEU A 54 0.93 -9.23 6.16
N MET A 55 1.79 -8.33 5.73
CA MET A 55 2.77 -8.63 4.69
C MET A 55 3.70 -9.77 5.12
N THR A 56 4.14 -9.73 6.37
CA THR A 56 5.01 -10.79 6.91
C THR A 56 4.30 -12.14 6.91
N LYS A 57 3.01 -12.15 7.25
CA LYS A 57 2.24 -13.39 7.28
C LYS A 57 2.00 -13.99 5.90
N ARG A 58 1.94 -13.16 4.88
CA ARG A 58 1.61 -13.62 3.53
C ARG A 58 2.81 -14.04 2.69
N LYS A 59 3.99 -13.91 3.23
CA LYS A 59 5.19 -14.32 2.50
C LYS A 59 5.31 -15.83 2.38
#